data_57a421b86be049ba0b7fcd4235c3f935
#
_entry.id   57a421b86be049ba0b7fcd4235c3f935
#
_cell.length_a   1.000
_cell.length_b   1.000
_cell.length_c   1.000
_cell.angle_alpha   90.00
_cell.angle_beta   90.00
_cell.angle_gamma   90.00
#
_symmetry.space_group_name_H-M   'P 1'
#
loop_
_entity.id
_entity.type
_entity.pdbx_description
1 polymer ?
#
loop_
_entity_poly.entity_id
_entity_poly.type
_entity_poly.pdbx_seq_one_letter_code
_entity_poly.pdbx_strand_id
1 'polypeptide(L)'
;MEPQTGYIKAWVGGIDHKFFKYDHVQKGHNRQVGSTFKPFVYAMAIQNGLSPCYKVPNVQVCIDQGEGEPDWCPKNSDDKLDGKMLTLQRALANSVNFISAHLIKRYTPQAVANLARQMGIESKFDAVHAICLGTPEISVYEMVGANAAFANKGTWIEPTIVSRIEDKNGNVLATFTPKTKEVLSEEKAYVMLKLMEGVVKYGTGVRLRYKYKLLNHIAGKTGTTQNQSDGWFMGITPNLVSGVWTGAEDRSVHFDNIKYGQGANM
;
A
#
# COMPACT_ATOMS: atom_id res chain seq x y z
N MET A 1 -6.95 -4.80 11.47
CA MET A 1 -7.77 -3.62 11.83
C MET A 1 -9.16 -3.76 11.21
N GLU A 2 -10.18 -3.46 11.96
CA GLU A 2 -11.57 -3.36 11.49
C GLU A 2 -11.77 -1.99 10.83
N PRO A 3 -12.13 -1.93 9.53
CA PRO A 3 -12.10 -0.65 8.81
C PRO A 3 -13.21 0.32 9.24
N GLN A 4 -14.34 -0.17 9.76
CA GLN A 4 -15.48 0.66 10.15
C GLN A 4 -15.29 1.36 11.51
N THR A 5 -14.48 0.78 12.38
CA THR A 5 -14.29 1.28 13.76
C THR A 5 -12.89 1.79 14.04
N GLY A 6 -11.92 1.45 13.20
CA GLY A 6 -10.52 1.71 13.46
C GLY A 6 -9.87 0.75 14.47
N TYR A 7 -10.61 -0.19 15.05
CA TYR A 7 -10.08 -1.05 16.09
C TYR A 7 -9.08 -2.07 15.57
N ILE A 8 -7.91 -2.09 16.19
CA ILE A 8 -6.86 -3.05 15.88
C ILE A 8 -7.23 -4.38 16.53
N LYS A 9 -7.38 -5.44 15.72
CA LYS A 9 -7.78 -6.78 16.18
C LYS A 9 -6.59 -7.69 16.47
N ALA A 10 -5.44 -7.46 15.83
CA ALA A 10 -4.22 -8.22 16.06
C ALA A 10 -3.00 -7.33 15.78
N TRP A 11 -1.96 -7.56 16.56
CA TRP A 11 -0.69 -6.85 16.45
C TRP A 11 0.45 -7.84 16.72
N VAL A 12 1.35 -7.99 15.76
CA VAL A 12 2.54 -8.82 15.88
C VAL A 12 3.74 -7.99 15.47
N GLY A 13 4.48 -7.48 16.42
CA GLY A 13 5.61 -6.56 16.21
C GLY A 13 6.88 -7.24 15.74
N GLY A 14 7.03 -8.55 15.98
CA GLY A 14 8.20 -9.34 15.62
C GLY A 14 7.98 -10.82 15.85
N ILE A 15 8.96 -11.65 15.44
CA ILE A 15 8.85 -13.12 15.51
C ILE A 15 8.94 -13.62 16.95
N ASP A 16 9.90 -13.10 17.73
CA ASP A 16 10.12 -13.51 19.11
C ASP A 16 10.62 -12.33 19.95
N HIS A 17 9.73 -11.76 20.73
CA HIS A 17 10.02 -10.62 21.60
C HIS A 17 11.09 -10.92 22.68
N LYS A 18 11.29 -12.18 23.02
CA LYS A 18 12.30 -12.59 24.02
C LYS A 18 13.72 -12.32 23.51
N PHE A 19 13.95 -12.55 22.22
CA PHE A 19 15.26 -12.37 21.58
C PHE A 19 15.41 -11.00 20.93
N PHE A 20 14.33 -10.47 20.36
CA PHE A 20 14.36 -9.21 19.65
C PHE A 20 13.10 -8.38 19.96
N LYS A 21 13.28 -7.29 20.71
CA LYS A 21 12.19 -6.50 21.28
C LYS A 21 11.72 -5.36 20.38
N TYR A 22 12.31 -5.19 19.20
CA TYR A 22 11.93 -4.13 18.30
C TYR A 22 10.59 -4.43 17.63
N ASP A 23 9.64 -3.50 17.73
CA ASP A 23 8.31 -3.64 17.13
C ASP A 23 8.29 -3.02 15.73
N HIS A 24 8.31 -3.85 14.69
CA HIS A 24 8.31 -3.42 13.30
C HIS A 24 6.96 -2.88 12.79
N VAL A 25 5.89 -2.98 13.57
CA VAL A 25 4.55 -2.50 13.19
C VAL A 25 4.33 -1.06 13.65
N GLN A 26 4.96 -0.68 14.76
CA GLN A 26 4.73 0.56 15.47
C GLN A 26 4.99 1.79 14.59
N LYS A 27 4.18 2.84 14.80
CA LYS A 27 4.37 4.15 14.17
C LYS A 27 5.77 4.70 14.46
N GLY A 28 6.46 5.17 13.43
CA GLY A 28 7.85 5.62 13.51
C GLY A 28 8.90 4.54 13.25
N HIS A 29 8.50 3.25 13.24
CA HIS A 29 9.36 2.14 12.81
C HIS A 29 9.12 1.85 11.33
N ASN A 30 9.69 2.71 10.49
CA ASN A 30 9.37 2.78 9.09
C ASN A 30 10.23 1.82 8.25
N ARG A 31 9.60 1.29 7.19
CA ARG A 31 10.25 0.48 6.17
C ARG A 31 9.82 0.93 4.78
N GLN A 32 10.69 0.80 3.81
CA GLN A 32 10.37 1.16 2.43
C GLN A 32 9.22 0.29 1.91
N VAL A 33 8.12 0.96 1.50
CA VAL A 33 6.85 0.26 1.22
C VAL A 33 6.77 -0.37 -0.16
N GLY A 34 7.68 -0.02 -1.06
CA GLY A 34 7.67 -0.53 -2.43
C GLY A 34 6.31 -0.35 -3.11
N SER A 35 5.95 -1.28 -3.95
CA SER A 35 4.72 -1.18 -4.75
C SER A 35 3.40 -1.15 -3.95
N THR A 36 3.42 -1.26 -2.62
CA THR A 36 2.21 -1.03 -1.81
C THR A 36 1.80 0.44 -1.76
N PHE A 37 2.65 1.35 -2.22
CA PHE A 37 2.30 2.77 -2.39
C PHE A 37 1.47 3.05 -3.65
N LYS A 38 1.50 2.17 -4.66
CA LYS A 38 0.78 2.37 -5.94
C LYS A 38 -0.72 2.63 -5.80
N PRO A 39 -1.47 2.02 -4.87
CA PRO A 39 -2.88 2.35 -4.68
C PRO A 39 -3.16 3.85 -4.49
N PHE A 40 -2.28 4.62 -3.83
CA PHE A 40 -2.45 6.07 -3.68
C PHE A 40 -2.31 6.81 -5.01
N VAL A 41 -1.37 6.38 -5.86
CA VAL A 41 -1.19 6.93 -7.23
C VAL A 41 -2.41 6.66 -8.09
N TYR A 42 -2.93 5.43 -8.04
CA TYR A 42 -4.12 5.05 -8.79
C TYR A 42 -5.40 5.70 -8.22
N ALA A 43 -5.50 5.84 -6.90
CA ALA A 43 -6.61 6.56 -6.26
C ALA A 43 -6.66 8.02 -6.73
N MET A 44 -5.51 8.68 -6.85
CA MET A 44 -5.44 10.04 -7.43
C MET A 44 -5.98 10.05 -8.88
N ALA A 45 -5.64 9.07 -9.69
CA ALA A 45 -6.12 8.98 -11.07
C ALA A 45 -7.65 8.74 -11.13
N ILE A 46 -8.17 7.82 -10.31
CA ILE A 46 -9.61 7.53 -10.21
C ILE A 46 -10.37 8.73 -9.65
N GLN A 47 -9.83 9.42 -8.66
CA GLN A 47 -10.43 10.63 -8.08
C GLN A 47 -10.58 11.75 -9.12
N ASN A 48 -9.64 11.83 -10.05
CA ASN A 48 -9.65 12.78 -11.17
C ASN A 48 -10.39 12.25 -12.42
N GLY A 49 -11.22 11.23 -12.27
CA GLY A 49 -12.17 10.77 -13.31
C GLY A 49 -11.61 9.77 -14.31
N LEU A 50 -10.37 9.24 -14.15
CA LEU A 50 -9.93 8.16 -15.02
C LEU A 50 -10.71 6.87 -14.75
N SER A 51 -11.15 6.22 -15.83
CA SER A 51 -11.80 4.92 -15.76
C SER A 51 -10.79 3.82 -15.45
N PRO A 52 -11.17 2.76 -14.68
CA PRO A 52 -10.38 1.53 -14.57
C PRO A 52 -10.02 0.89 -15.92
N CYS A 53 -10.85 1.12 -16.93
CA CYS A 53 -10.67 0.62 -18.30
C CYS A 53 -9.80 1.54 -19.18
N TYR A 54 -9.38 2.71 -18.67
CA TYR A 54 -8.50 3.60 -19.40
C TYR A 54 -7.19 2.88 -19.74
N LYS A 55 -6.84 2.91 -21.03
CA LYS A 55 -5.67 2.20 -21.56
C LYS A 55 -4.47 3.12 -21.67
N VAL A 56 -3.33 2.64 -21.19
CA VAL A 56 -2.03 3.32 -21.25
C VAL A 56 -1.01 2.36 -21.89
N PRO A 57 -0.15 2.85 -22.81
CA PRO A 57 0.93 2.03 -23.34
C PRO A 57 1.95 1.72 -22.23
N ASN A 58 2.32 0.46 -22.09
CA ASN A 58 3.34 0.03 -21.14
C ASN A 58 4.74 0.19 -21.75
N VAL A 59 5.15 1.44 -21.90
CA VAL A 59 6.46 1.82 -22.44
C VAL A 59 7.21 2.66 -21.41
N GLN A 60 8.53 2.65 -21.48
CA GLN A 60 9.36 3.41 -20.56
C GLN A 60 9.04 4.91 -20.64
N VAL A 61 8.90 5.53 -19.48
CA VAL A 61 8.67 6.97 -19.33
C VAL A 61 9.87 7.54 -18.61
N CYS A 62 10.58 8.46 -19.26
CA CYS A 62 11.61 9.27 -18.61
C CYS A 62 11.00 10.59 -18.16
N ILE A 63 11.39 11.03 -16.99
CA ILE A 63 10.92 12.27 -16.37
C ILE A 63 12.14 13.13 -16.04
N ASP A 64 12.16 14.32 -16.64
CA ASP A 64 13.15 15.35 -16.36
C ASP A 64 13.12 15.73 -14.87
N GLN A 65 14.28 15.74 -14.22
CA GLN A 65 14.43 16.09 -12.81
C GLN A 65 14.88 17.56 -12.61
N GLY A 66 15.13 18.29 -13.69
CA GLY A 66 15.62 19.66 -13.69
C GLY A 66 17.10 19.79 -14.02
N GLU A 67 17.59 21.03 -14.07
CA GLU A 67 18.97 21.35 -14.50
C GLU A 67 20.00 20.65 -13.61
N GLY A 68 20.90 19.90 -14.25
CA GLY A 68 22.02 19.21 -13.61
C GLY A 68 21.74 17.80 -13.08
N GLU A 69 20.48 17.36 -13.07
CA GLU A 69 20.09 16.02 -12.63
C GLU A 69 19.76 15.12 -13.84
N PRO A 70 20.14 13.84 -13.81
CA PRO A 70 19.78 12.91 -14.89
C PRO A 70 18.28 12.62 -14.88
N ASP A 71 17.72 12.41 -16.07
CA ASP A 71 16.34 11.97 -16.24
C ASP A 71 16.05 10.72 -15.41
N TRP A 72 14.92 10.72 -14.70
CA TRP A 72 14.47 9.54 -13.99
C TRP A 72 13.70 8.61 -14.93
N CYS A 73 14.31 7.48 -15.28
CA CYS A 73 13.79 6.48 -16.20
C CYS A 73 13.59 5.13 -15.49
N PRO A 74 12.46 4.92 -14.78
CA PRO A 74 12.22 3.65 -14.10
C PRO A 74 12.14 2.47 -15.07
N LYS A 75 12.38 1.25 -14.54
CA LYS A 75 12.23 0.00 -15.29
C LYS A 75 11.09 -0.83 -14.69
N ASN A 76 10.44 -1.67 -15.51
CA ASN A 76 9.55 -2.71 -15.00
C ASN A 76 10.33 -3.81 -14.28
N SER A 77 9.65 -4.54 -13.39
CA SER A 77 10.26 -5.68 -12.68
C SER A 77 10.43 -6.92 -13.59
N ASP A 78 9.59 -7.03 -14.63
CA ASP A 78 9.72 -7.98 -15.74
C ASP A 78 9.22 -7.33 -17.04
N ASP A 79 9.59 -7.89 -18.19
CA ASP A 79 9.32 -7.38 -19.53
C ASP A 79 8.11 -8.02 -20.24
N LYS A 80 7.42 -8.96 -19.59
CA LYS A 80 6.33 -9.76 -20.20
C LYS A 80 5.20 -8.93 -20.80
N LEU A 81 4.96 -7.77 -20.25
CA LEU A 81 3.88 -6.87 -20.64
C LEU A 81 4.38 -5.62 -21.36
N ASP A 82 5.69 -5.49 -21.60
CA ASP A 82 6.27 -4.31 -22.23
C ASP A 82 5.75 -4.12 -23.67
N GLY A 83 5.55 -2.87 -24.06
CA GLY A 83 4.97 -2.48 -25.34
C GLY A 83 3.46 -2.68 -25.48
N LYS A 84 2.78 -3.35 -24.53
CA LYS A 84 1.34 -3.63 -24.62
C LYS A 84 0.51 -2.45 -24.11
N MET A 85 -0.66 -2.26 -24.71
CA MET A 85 -1.70 -1.38 -24.17
C MET A 85 -2.38 -2.06 -22.99
N LEU A 86 -2.30 -1.47 -21.78
CA LEU A 86 -2.87 -2.03 -20.56
C LEU A 86 -3.93 -1.10 -19.99
N THR A 87 -5.03 -1.67 -19.51
CA THR A 87 -5.98 -0.92 -18.66
C THR A 87 -5.36 -0.61 -17.30
N LEU A 88 -5.82 0.43 -16.62
CA LEU A 88 -5.36 0.74 -15.26
C LEU A 88 -5.56 -0.45 -14.32
N GLN A 89 -6.68 -1.17 -14.46
CA GLN A 89 -6.94 -2.40 -13.69
C GLN A 89 -5.85 -3.46 -13.92
N ARG A 90 -5.49 -3.72 -15.17
CA ARG A 90 -4.45 -4.71 -15.50
C ARG A 90 -3.06 -4.25 -15.03
N ALA A 91 -2.79 -2.96 -15.14
CA ALA A 91 -1.53 -2.37 -14.75
C ALA A 91 -1.31 -2.44 -13.22
N LEU A 92 -2.33 -2.09 -12.41
CA LEU A 92 -2.24 -2.21 -10.96
C LEU A 92 -2.13 -3.67 -10.51
N ALA A 93 -2.91 -4.57 -11.13
CA ALA A 93 -2.90 -6.00 -10.83
C ALA A 93 -1.50 -6.63 -11.02
N ASN A 94 -0.79 -6.24 -12.08
CA ASN A 94 0.55 -6.73 -12.38
C ASN A 94 1.67 -5.81 -11.85
N SER A 95 1.30 -4.79 -11.08
CA SER A 95 2.26 -3.87 -10.43
C SER A 95 3.22 -3.17 -11.42
N VAL A 96 2.73 -2.81 -12.62
CA VAL A 96 3.52 -2.23 -13.71
C VAL A 96 4.09 -0.86 -13.31
N ASN A 97 5.41 -0.67 -13.46
CA ASN A 97 6.10 0.55 -13.07
C ASN A 97 5.92 1.69 -14.09
N PHE A 98 6.02 1.40 -15.39
CA PHE A 98 5.89 2.42 -16.42
C PHE A 98 4.55 3.16 -16.35
N ILE A 99 3.47 2.45 -16.09
CA ILE A 99 2.14 3.07 -15.96
C ILE A 99 2.03 3.87 -14.67
N SER A 100 2.64 3.42 -13.56
CA SER A 100 2.72 4.22 -12.33
C SER A 100 3.52 5.51 -12.54
N ALA A 101 4.63 5.45 -13.31
CA ALA A 101 5.42 6.61 -13.69
C ALA A 101 4.63 7.57 -14.62
N HIS A 102 3.85 7.02 -15.56
CA HIS A 102 2.94 7.83 -16.38
C HIS A 102 1.90 8.58 -15.52
N LEU A 103 1.30 7.91 -14.54
CA LEU A 103 0.30 8.51 -13.66
C LEU A 103 0.91 9.59 -12.76
N ILE A 104 2.08 9.34 -12.14
CA ILE A 104 2.72 10.33 -11.26
C ILE A 104 3.18 11.57 -12.04
N LYS A 105 3.64 11.40 -13.27
CA LYS A 105 3.95 12.52 -14.18
C LYS A 105 2.72 13.37 -14.47
N ARG A 106 1.55 12.74 -14.65
CA ARG A 106 0.28 13.40 -14.96
C ARG A 106 -0.31 14.15 -13.74
N TYR A 107 -0.27 13.55 -12.56
CA TYR A 107 -0.97 14.06 -11.37
C TYR A 107 -0.05 14.70 -10.33
N THR A 108 1.23 14.74 -10.57
CA THR A 108 2.31 15.27 -9.74
C THR A 108 2.58 14.49 -8.44
N PRO A 109 3.84 14.41 -8.02
CA PRO A 109 4.22 13.77 -6.75
C PRO A 109 3.55 14.43 -5.54
N GLN A 110 3.45 15.76 -5.55
CA GLN A 110 2.89 16.52 -4.44
C GLN A 110 1.40 16.20 -4.20
N ALA A 111 0.61 16.08 -5.28
CA ALA A 111 -0.80 15.74 -5.16
C ALA A 111 -1.01 14.34 -4.57
N VAL A 112 -0.21 13.36 -5.03
CA VAL A 112 -0.24 11.98 -4.50
C VAL A 112 0.22 11.92 -3.04
N ALA A 113 1.29 12.64 -2.68
CA ALA A 113 1.75 12.74 -1.29
C ALA A 113 0.68 13.37 -0.38
N ASN A 114 -0.01 14.41 -0.85
CA ASN A 114 -1.10 15.04 -0.10
C ASN A 114 -2.28 14.09 0.12
N LEU A 115 -2.65 13.29 -0.90
CA LEU A 115 -3.68 12.26 -0.75
C LEU A 115 -3.26 11.20 0.28
N ALA A 116 -2.03 10.71 0.23
CA ALA A 116 -1.50 9.75 1.20
C ALA A 116 -1.56 10.33 2.64
N ARG A 117 -1.17 11.59 2.83
CA ARG A 117 -1.29 12.28 4.12
C ARG A 117 -2.74 12.44 4.58
N GLN A 118 -3.67 12.73 3.67
CA GLN A 118 -5.10 12.77 4.00
C GLN A 118 -5.62 11.41 4.45
N MET A 119 -5.06 10.32 3.93
CA MET A 119 -5.36 8.94 4.32
C MET A 119 -4.58 8.49 5.58
N GLY A 120 -3.96 9.41 6.31
CA GLY A 120 -3.36 9.13 7.62
C GLY A 120 -1.88 8.74 7.60
N ILE A 121 -1.17 8.91 6.49
CA ILE A 121 0.29 8.76 6.46
C ILE A 121 0.93 10.05 7.02
N GLU A 122 1.54 9.94 8.19
CA GLU A 122 2.23 11.04 8.87
C GLU A 122 3.75 10.96 8.73
N SER A 123 4.27 9.79 8.35
CA SER A 123 5.69 9.58 8.04
C SER A 123 6.18 10.60 7.01
N LYS A 124 7.33 11.19 7.28
CA LYS A 124 7.92 12.22 6.42
C LYS A 124 8.59 11.55 5.23
N PHE A 125 8.28 12.03 4.05
CA PHE A 125 8.97 11.68 2.81
C PHE A 125 8.87 12.83 1.80
N ASP A 126 9.84 12.91 0.91
CA ASP A 126 9.88 13.92 -0.14
C ASP A 126 8.92 13.55 -1.28
N ALA A 127 8.21 14.56 -1.80
CA ALA A 127 7.28 14.39 -2.91
C ALA A 127 8.02 14.38 -4.26
N VAL A 128 8.82 13.33 -4.49
CA VAL A 128 9.55 13.09 -5.74
C VAL A 128 8.85 12.07 -6.62
N HIS A 129 9.16 12.02 -7.91
CA HIS A 129 8.50 11.11 -8.85
C HIS A 129 8.62 9.63 -8.44
N ALA A 130 9.73 9.25 -7.80
CA ALA A 130 10.00 7.89 -7.37
C ALA A 130 9.04 7.35 -6.30
N ILE A 131 8.24 8.21 -5.61
CA ILE A 131 7.24 7.75 -4.65
C ILE A 131 6.21 6.80 -5.29
N CYS A 132 5.95 6.91 -6.60
CA CYS A 132 5.03 6.03 -7.29
C CYS A 132 5.51 4.56 -7.35
N LEU A 133 6.77 4.30 -7.09
CA LEU A 133 7.35 2.98 -6.96
C LEU A 133 7.50 2.53 -5.50
N GLY A 134 7.20 3.45 -4.55
CA GLY A 134 7.22 3.16 -3.13
C GLY A 134 8.58 3.36 -2.48
N THR A 135 9.29 4.41 -2.83
CA THR A 135 10.48 4.85 -2.11
C THR A 135 10.21 5.36 -0.68
N PRO A 136 9.02 5.87 -0.33
CA PRO A 136 8.75 6.27 1.05
C PRO A 136 8.95 5.13 2.05
N GLU A 137 9.45 5.49 3.23
CA GLU A 137 9.50 4.61 4.39
C GLU A 137 8.34 4.94 5.30
N ILE A 138 7.47 3.94 5.53
CA ILE A 138 6.21 4.11 6.26
C ILE A 138 6.03 2.88 7.16
N SER A 139 5.40 3.05 8.32
CA SER A 139 5.12 1.96 9.23
C SER A 139 3.97 1.06 8.73
N VAL A 140 3.96 -0.20 9.15
CA VAL A 140 2.84 -1.12 8.89
C VAL A 140 1.53 -0.55 9.46
N TYR A 141 1.60 0.06 10.64
CA TYR A 141 0.48 0.74 11.29
C TYR A 141 -0.20 1.77 10.38
N GLU A 142 0.59 2.70 9.82
CA GLU A 142 0.06 3.76 8.95
C GLU A 142 -0.46 3.19 7.64
N MET A 143 0.25 2.23 7.05
CA MET A 143 -0.18 1.59 5.80
C MET A 143 -1.51 0.85 5.95
N VAL A 144 -1.74 0.15 7.08
CA VAL A 144 -3.02 -0.49 7.38
C VAL A 144 -4.12 0.55 7.55
N GLY A 145 -3.88 1.60 8.34
CA GLY A 145 -4.83 2.68 8.54
C GLY A 145 -5.23 3.38 7.24
N ALA A 146 -4.26 3.70 6.39
CA ALA A 146 -4.51 4.33 5.10
C ALA A 146 -5.32 3.43 4.15
N ASN A 147 -4.96 2.15 4.04
CA ASN A 147 -5.68 1.21 3.20
C ASN A 147 -7.10 0.89 3.70
N ALA A 148 -7.38 1.07 5.01
CA ALA A 148 -8.71 0.89 5.57
C ALA A 148 -9.72 1.88 5.01
N ALA A 149 -9.31 3.06 4.57
CA ALA A 149 -10.20 4.03 3.93
C ALA A 149 -10.88 3.47 2.67
N PHE A 150 -10.20 2.59 1.90
CA PHE A 150 -10.82 1.95 0.74
C PHE A 150 -11.97 1.01 1.15
N ALA A 151 -11.81 0.25 2.25
CA ALA A 151 -12.83 -0.66 2.76
C ALA A 151 -13.96 0.06 3.50
N ASN A 152 -13.69 1.27 4.01
CA ASN A 152 -14.61 2.07 4.77
C ASN A 152 -15.22 3.21 3.93
N LYS A 153 -15.65 2.90 2.70
CA LYS A 153 -16.40 3.80 1.82
C LYS A 153 -15.69 5.16 1.58
N GLY A 154 -14.36 5.18 1.61
CA GLY A 154 -13.56 6.39 1.42
C GLY A 154 -13.33 7.23 2.68
N THR A 155 -13.77 6.75 3.83
CA THR A 155 -13.54 7.42 5.12
C THR A 155 -12.35 6.79 5.83
N TRP A 156 -11.31 7.57 6.06
CA TRP A 156 -10.22 7.19 6.95
C TRP A 156 -10.66 7.29 8.41
N ILE A 157 -10.30 6.29 9.20
CA ILE A 157 -10.49 6.27 10.66
C ILE A 157 -9.14 5.99 11.30
N GLU A 158 -8.82 6.76 12.34
CA GLU A 158 -7.60 6.62 13.12
C GLU A 158 -7.51 5.20 13.73
N PRO A 159 -6.44 4.44 13.44
CA PRO A 159 -6.25 3.12 14.06
C PRO A 159 -6.16 3.24 15.58
N THR A 160 -6.97 2.46 16.28
CA THR A 160 -7.16 2.59 17.73
C THR A 160 -6.98 1.24 18.42
N ILE A 161 -6.15 1.21 19.48
CA ILE A 161 -5.88 0.03 20.31
C ILE A 161 -6.75 0.06 21.56
N VAL A 162 -6.90 1.24 22.18
CA VAL A 162 -7.62 1.43 23.44
C VAL A 162 -8.85 2.27 23.16
N SER A 163 -10.04 1.73 23.41
CA SER A 163 -11.30 2.45 23.26
C SER A 163 -11.75 3.14 24.54
N ARG A 164 -11.45 2.54 25.69
CA ARG A 164 -11.77 3.12 27.02
C ARG A 164 -10.88 2.54 28.12
N ILE A 165 -10.80 3.27 29.22
CA ILE A 165 -10.14 2.85 30.46
C ILE A 165 -11.18 2.83 31.56
N GLU A 166 -11.24 1.74 32.32
CA GLU A 166 -12.14 1.56 33.46
C GLU A 166 -11.35 1.30 34.72
N ASP A 167 -11.91 1.71 35.86
CA ASP A 167 -11.38 1.31 37.19
C ASP A 167 -11.78 -0.14 37.53
N LYS A 168 -11.29 -0.64 38.66
CA LYS A 168 -11.60 -2.00 39.14
C LYS A 168 -13.09 -2.24 39.44
N ASN A 169 -13.92 -1.20 39.53
CA ASN A 169 -15.35 -1.26 39.84
C ASN A 169 -16.19 -1.12 38.54
N GLY A 170 -15.58 -0.95 37.38
CA GLY A 170 -16.25 -0.76 36.10
C GLY A 170 -16.62 0.69 35.79
N ASN A 171 -16.19 1.66 36.60
CA ASN A 171 -16.41 3.07 36.30
C ASN A 171 -15.47 3.49 35.14
N VAL A 172 -16.03 4.12 34.11
CA VAL A 172 -15.27 4.62 32.96
C VAL A 172 -14.46 5.84 33.39
N LEU A 173 -13.13 5.74 33.31
CA LEU A 173 -12.19 6.82 33.62
C LEU A 173 -11.88 7.67 32.38
N ALA A 174 -11.82 7.05 31.20
CA ALA A 174 -11.58 7.74 29.93
C ALA A 174 -12.19 6.96 28.77
N THR A 175 -12.64 7.68 27.74
CA THR A 175 -13.12 7.12 26.47
C THR A 175 -12.37 7.79 25.33
N PHE A 176 -11.92 7.00 24.34
CA PHE A 176 -11.17 7.47 23.17
C PHE A 176 -12.04 7.27 21.92
N THR A 177 -12.36 8.37 21.26
CA THR A 177 -13.08 8.36 20.00
C THR A 177 -12.08 8.56 18.85
N PRO A 178 -11.94 7.60 17.92
CA PRO A 178 -11.03 7.76 16.79
C PRO A 178 -11.41 8.96 15.92
N LYS A 179 -10.41 9.68 15.42
CA LYS A 179 -10.64 10.72 14.42
C LYS A 179 -11.07 10.08 13.10
N THR A 180 -11.96 10.76 12.39
CA THR A 180 -12.43 10.33 11.08
C THR A 180 -12.27 11.44 10.06
N LYS A 181 -12.03 11.06 8.80
CA LYS A 181 -11.90 12.01 7.70
C LYS A 181 -12.36 11.37 6.40
N GLU A 182 -13.30 11.98 5.70
CA GLU A 182 -13.63 11.60 4.34
C GLU A 182 -12.49 12.03 3.41
N VAL A 183 -11.93 11.07 2.65
CA VAL A 183 -10.77 11.28 1.78
C VAL A 183 -11.04 10.91 0.33
N LEU A 184 -12.02 10.04 0.10
CA LEU A 184 -12.53 9.65 -1.22
C LEU A 184 -14.05 9.54 -1.14
N SER A 185 -14.76 9.72 -2.26
CA SER A 185 -16.18 9.33 -2.30
C SER A 185 -16.32 7.81 -2.23
N GLU A 186 -17.48 7.33 -1.77
CA GLU A 186 -17.81 5.90 -1.68
C GLU A 186 -17.59 5.19 -3.02
N GLU A 187 -18.03 5.82 -4.13
CA GLU A 187 -17.87 5.26 -5.48
C GLU A 187 -16.39 5.10 -5.86
N LYS A 188 -15.54 6.09 -5.55
CA LYS A 188 -14.10 6.05 -5.87
C LYS A 188 -13.38 5.00 -5.03
N ALA A 189 -13.72 4.90 -3.75
CA ALA A 189 -13.23 3.85 -2.87
C ALA A 189 -13.62 2.45 -3.37
N TYR A 190 -14.88 2.27 -3.79
CA TYR A 190 -15.35 1.01 -4.38
C TYR A 190 -14.60 0.66 -5.67
N VAL A 191 -14.40 1.63 -6.56
CA VAL A 191 -13.63 1.44 -7.80
C VAL A 191 -12.20 1.01 -7.45
N MET A 192 -11.57 1.61 -6.45
CA MET A 192 -10.22 1.22 -6.02
C MET A 192 -10.19 -0.21 -5.47
N LEU A 193 -11.19 -0.63 -4.68
CA LEU A 193 -11.29 -2.03 -4.25
C LEU A 193 -11.37 -2.98 -5.44
N LYS A 194 -12.14 -2.65 -6.49
CA LYS A 194 -12.24 -3.47 -7.70
C LYS A 194 -10.91 -3.54 -8.48
N LEU A 195 -10.15 -2.47 -8.54
CA LEU A 195 -8.79 -2.53 -9.10
C LEU A 195 -7.89 -3.45 -8.28
N MET A 196 -7.92 -3.31 -6.94
CA MET A 196 -7.08 -4.09 -6.02
C MET A 196 -7.52 -5.56 -5.93
N GLU A 197 -8.81 -5.91 -6.15
CA GLU A 197 -9.24 -7.30 -6.32
C GLU A 197 -8.52 -7.99 -7.49
N GLY A 198 -8.21 -7.26 -8.56
CA GLY A 198 -7.45 -7.77 -9.71
C GLY A 198 -6.07 -8.31 -9.32
N VAL A 199 -5.41 -7.70 -8.32
CA VAL A 199 -4.12 -8.16 -7.80
C VAL A 199 -4.20 -9.60 -7.29
N VAL A 200 -5.28 -9.93 -6.57
CA VAL A 200 -5.50 -11.25 -5.97
C VAL A 200 -6.15 -12.22 -6.96
N LYS A 201 -6.98 -11.75 -7.89
CA LYS A 201 -7.67 -12.62 -8.86
C LYS A 201 -6.76 -13.15 -9.97
N TYR A 202 -5.88 -12.32 -10.52
CA TYR A 202 -5.06 -12.66 -11.69
C TYR A 202 -3.71 -11.90 -11.74
N GLY A 203 -3.38 -11.15 -10.70
CA GLY A 203 -2.17 -10.35 -10.60
C GLY A 203 -1.11 -10.97 -9.68
N THR A 204 -0.29 -10.11 -9.11
CA THR A 204 0.87 -10.50 -8.28
C THR A 204 0.48 -11.25 -6.99
N GLY A 205 -0.74 -11.10 -6.50
CA GLY A 205 -1.26 -11.78 -5.30
C GLY A 205 -2.05 -13.07 -5.60
N VAL A 206 -2.06 -13.56 -6.84
CA VAL A 206 -2.89 -14.72 -7.25
C VAL A 206 -2.58 -16.02 -6.47
N ARG A 207 -1.40 -16.09 -5.83
CA ARG A 207 -1.01 -17.22 -4.98
C ARG A 207 -2.01 -17.49 -3.85
N LEU A 208 -2.68 -16.46 -3.32
CA LEU A 208 -3.75 -16.61 -2.34
C LEU A 208 -4.88 -17.51 -2.85
N ARG A 209 -5.18 -17.48 -4.15
CA ARG A 209 -6.22 -18.28 -4.77
C ARG A 209 -5.80 -19.74 -4.97
N TYR A 210 -4.69 -20.00 -5.68
CA TYR A 210 -4.34 -21.36 -6.06
C TYR A 210 -3.62 -22.14 -4.95
N LYS A 211 -2.77 -21.48 -4.15
CA LYS A 211 -2.00 -22.16 -3.09
C LYS A 211 -2.80 -22.26 -1.77
N TYR A 212 -3.38 -21.13 -1.35
CA TYR A 212 -4.05 -21.05 -0.03
C TYR A 212 -5.56 -21.20 -0.11
N LYS A 213 -6.13 -21.36 -1.32
CA LYS A 213 -7.57 -21.60 -1.56
C LYS A 213 -8.49 -20.53 -0.94
N LEU A 214 -8.01 -19.30 -0.77
CA LEU A 214 -8.81 -18.19 -0.29
C LEU A 214 -9.67 -17.64 -1.43
N LEU A 215 -10.90 -18.14 -1.55
CA LEU A 215 -11.81 -17.84 -2.67
C LEU A 215 -12.76 -16.66 -2.43
N ASN A 216 -12.85 -16.16 -1.21
CA ASN A 216 -13.66 -15.00 -0.84
C ASN A 216 -13.17 -13.71 -1.53
N HIS A 217 -13.96 -12.64 -1.40
CA HIS A 217 -13.59 -11.32 -1.93
C HIS A 217 -12.43 -10.73 -1.12
N ILE A 218 -11.26 -10.65 -1.75
CA ILE A 218 -10.05 -10.05 -1.20
C ILE A 218 -9.51 -9.08 -2.23
N ALA A 219 -9.39 -7.82 -1.85
CA ALA A 219 -8.57 -6.84 -2.52
C ALA A 219 -7.17 -6.80 -1.86
N GLY A 220 -6.14 -6.37 -2.57
CA GLY A 220 -4.83 -6.30 -1.95
C GLY A 220 -3.76 -5.70 -2.85
N LYS A 221 -2.57 -5.56 -2.28
CA LYS A 221 -1.39 -5.13 -3.03
C LYS A 221 -0.13 -5.75 -2.45
N THR A 222 0.70 -6.31 -3.31
CA THR A 222 2.04 -6.78 -2.97
C THR A 222 3.05 -5.64 -3.09
N GLY A 223 4.07 -5.65 -2.24
CA GLY A 223 5.23 -4.78 -2.33
C GLY A 223 6.52 -5.60 -2.31
N THR A 224 7.49 -5.16 -3.07
CA THR A 224 8.85 -5.68 -3.04
C THR A 224 9.75 -4.48 -3.30
N THR A 225 10.79 -4.31 -2.49
CA THR A 225 11.76 -3.22 -2.66
C THR A 225 12.94 -3.66 -3.50
N GLN A 226 13.82 -2.72 -3.83
CA GLN A 226 15.06 -3.02 -4.54
C GLN A 226 15.89 -4.03 -3.73
N ASN A 227 16.61 -4.89 -4.44
CA ASN A 227 17.39 -5.99 -3.88
C ASN A 227 16.58 -7.01 -3.07
N GLN A 228 15.26 -6.98 -3.15
CA GLN A 228 14.38 -7.89 -2.41
C GLN A 228 14.61 -7.88 -0.89
N SER A 229 14.93 -6.71 -0.33
CA SER A 229 15.18 -6.54 1.12
C SER A 229 13.88 -6.49 1.93
N ASP A 230 12.79 -5.99 1.32
CA ASP A 230 11.50 -5.87 1.98
C ASP A 230 10.41 -6.52 1.14
N GLY A 231 9.61 -7.35 1.76
CA GLY A 231 8.39 -7.92 1.22
C GLY A 231 7.17 -7.35 1.95
N TRP A 232 6.14 -6.94 1.20
CA TRP A 232 4.92 -6.38 1.74
C TRP A 232 3.69 -7.03 1.14
N PHE A 233 2.67 -7.20 1.95
CA PHE A 233 1.33 -7.47 1.48
C PHE A 233 0.30 -6.66 2.27
N MET A 234 -0.55 -5.92 1.55
CA MET A 234 -1.74 -5.28 2.09
C MET A 234 -2.95 -6.09 1.63
N GLY A 235 -3.73 -6.60 2.56
CA GLY A 235 -4.94 -7.40 2.31
C GLY A 235 -6.17 -6.70 2.85
N ILE A 236 -7.25 -6.67 2.05
CA ILE A 236 -8.50 -5.98 2.37
C ILE A 236 -9.66 -6.92 2.11
N THR A 237 -10.46 -7.18 3.15
CA THR A 237 -11.77 -7.79 3.07
C THR A 237 -12.83 -6.77 3.54
N PRO A 238 -14.13 -7.04 3.41
CA PRO A 238 -15.14 -6.10 3.86
C PRO A 238 -15.04 -5.69 5.34
N ASN A 239 -14.56 -6.60 6.20
CA ASN A 239 -14.55 -6.39 7.66
C ASN A 239 -13.14 -6.40 8.27
N LEU A 240 -12.10 -6.59 7.47
CA LEU A 240 -10.73 -6.66 7.98
C LEU A 240 -9.74 -6.12 6.96
N VAL A 241 -8.86 -5.22 7.41
CA VAL A 241 -7.66 -4.81 6.69
C VAL A 241 -6.45 -5.31 7.44
N SER A 242 -5.55 -5.95 6.73
CA SER A 242 -4.30 -6.51 7.27
C SER A 242 -3.11 -6.00 6.47
N GLY A 243 -2.00 -5.76 7.15
CA GLY A 243 -0.71 -5.46 6.56
C GLY A 243 0.34 -6.40 7.13
N VAL A 244 1.23 -6.85 6.26
CA VAL A 244 2.39 -7.65 6.65
C VAL A 244 3.62 -7.07 5.98
N TRP A 245 4.66 -6.87 6.76
CA TRP A 245 6.01 -6.65 6.30
C TRP A 245 6.87 -7.86 6.66
N THR A 246 7.75 -8.24 5.75
CA THR A 246 8.75 -9.28 5.93
C THR A 246 10.08 -8.76 5.43
N GLY A 247 11.11 -8.91 6.22
CA GLY A 247 12.47 -8.48 5.89
C GLY A 247 13.40 -8.73 7.07
N ALA A 248 14.64 -8.35 6.91
CA ALA A 248 15.60 -8.31 8.00
C ALA A 248 15.72 -6.89 8.58
N GLU A 249 16.31 -6.77 9.76
CA GLU A 249 16.59 -5.47 10.37
C GLU A 249 17.54 -4.66 9.49
N ASP A 250 18.61 -5.28 9.04
CA ASP A 250 19.56 -4.70 8.10
C ASP A 250 19.17 -5.05 6.67
N ARG A 251 19.05 -4.06 5.82
CA ARG A 251 18.69 -4.20 4.38
C ARG A 251 19.76 -4.89 3.55
N SER A 252 20.99 -5.05 4.07
CA SER A 252 22.02 -5.86 3.43
C SER A 252 21.65 -7.35 3.41
N VAL A 253 20.76 -7.77 4.32
CA VAL A 253 20.20 -9.12 4.32
C VAL A 253 18.99 -9.14 3.39
N HIS A 254 19.15 -9.79 2.25
CA HIS A 254 18.15 -9.82 1.19
C HIS A 254 18.19 -11.14 0.40
N PHE A 255 17.17 -11.39 -0.39
CA PHE A 255 17.16 -12.53 -1.30
C PHE A 255 17.93 -12.21 -2.58
N ASP A 256 18.68 -13.17 -3.10
CA ASP A 256 19.50 -13.02 -4.32
C ASP A 256 18.70 -12.79 -5.60
N ASN A 257 17.42 -13.17 -5.60
CA ASN A 257 16.58 -13.03 -6.78
C ASN A 257 15.10 -12.85 -6.44
N ILE A 258 14.37 -12.28 -7.40
CA ILE A 258 12.94 -11.97 -7.25
C ILE A 258 12.06 -13.22 -7.09
N LYS A 259 12.51 -14.40 -7.53
CA LYS A 259 11.73 -15.64 -7.42
C LYS A 259 11.44 -16.01 -5.96
N TYR A 260 12.40 -15.77 -5.07
CA TYR A 260 12.27 -16.03 -3.64
C TYR A 260 11.92 -14.77 -2.85
N GLY A 261 12.51 -13.63 -3.22
CA GLY A 261 12.34 -12.35 -2.53
C GLY A 261 11.18 -11.48 -3.03
N GLN A 262 10.23 -12.03 -3.80
CA GLN A 262 9.03 -11.30 -4.16
C GLN A 262 8.06 -11.28 -2.97
N GLY A 263 7.52 -10.11 -2.63
CA GLY A 263 6.59 -9.94 -1.52
C GLY A 263 5.35 -10.86 -1.54
N ALA A 264 5.00 -11.40 -2.72
CA ALA A 264 3.95 -12.42 -2.85
C ALA A 264 4.41 -13.83 -2.41
N ASN A 265 5.70 -14.04 -2.20
CA ASN A 265 6.30 -15.34 -1.83
C ASN A 265 6.74 -15.38 -0.36
N MET A 266 6.99 -14.22 0.21
CA MET A 266 7.28 -14.04 1.64
C MET A 266 5.98 -14.00 2.44
#